data_b6e23048c8376f2fe900d5a04fddc0c7
#
_entry.id   b6e23048c8376f2fe900d5a04fddc0c7
#
_cell.length_a   1.000
_cell.length_b   1.000
_cell.length_c   1.000
_cell.angle_alpha   90.00
_cell.angle_beta   90.00
_cell.angle_gamma   90.00
#
_symmetry.space_group_name_H-M   'P 1'
#
loop_
_entity.id
_entity.type
_entity.pdbx_description
1 polymer ?
#
loop_
_entity_poly.entity_id
_entity_poly.type
_entity_poly.pdbx_seq_one_letter_code
_entity_poly.pdbx_strand_id
1 'polypeptide(L)'
;MKKIEYYLDCSSPWTYLSFRGILELQKNKEFEIIWKPILVGGIFNSTNPSVYESRKNPVKEKLEYSQKDMADWAKLRNIAFNWPKIFPINSVKSMRGAFYFID
;
A
#
# COMPACT_ATOMS: atom_id res chain seq x y z
N MET A 1 11.45 15.06 -18.28
CA MET A 1 10.57 14.66 -17.18
C MET A 1 10.73 13.17 -16.93
N LYS A 2 11.01 12.80 -15.70
CA LYS A 2 11.14 11.38 -15.31
C LYS A 2 9.76 10.81 -15.04
N LYS A 3 9.49 9.61 -15.55
CA LYS A 3 8.23 8.90 -15.35
C LYS A 3 8.38 7.84 -14.27
N ILE A 4 7.44 7.82 -13.34
CA ILE A 4 7.40 6.83 -12.24
C ILE A 4 6.07 6.10 -12.32
N GLU A 5 6.09 4.80 -12.59
CA GLU A 5 4.91 3.97 -12.47
C GLU A 5 4.68 3.61 -11.01
N TYR A 6 3.53 3.99 -10.49
CA TYR A 6 3.17 3.73 -9.11
C TYR A 6 2.00 2.75 -9.05
N TYR A 7 2.31 1.52 -8.65
CA TYR A 7 1.34 0.45 -8.47
C TYR A 7 0.77 0.54 -7.06
N LEU A 8 -0.56 0.62 -6.94
CA LEU A 8 -1.21 0.86 -5.65
C LEU A 8 -2.44 -0.01 -5.44
N ASP A 9 -2.65 -0.40 -4.20
CA ASP A 9 -3.89 -0.98 -3.71
C ASP A 9 -4.20 -0.36 -2.35
N CYS A 10 -5.38 0.28 -2.23
CA CYS A 10 -5.78 0.98 -1.01
C CYS A 10 -6.01 0.05 0.20
N SER A 11 -6.02 -1.27 -0.01
CA SER A 11 -6.07 -2.25 1.09
C SER A 11 -4.73 -2.44 1.78
N SER A 12 -3.63 -1.99 1.17
CA SER A 12 -2.28 -2.15 1.72
C SER A 12 -1.91 -0.99 2.64
N PRO A 13 -1.56 -1.25 3.91
CA PRO A 13 -1.07 -0.20 4.80
C PRO A 13 0.25 0.41 4.31
N TRP A 14 1.12 -0.39 3.68
CA TRP A 14 2.35 0.12 3.07
C TRP A 14 2.08 1.06 1.90
N THR A 15 1.06 0.77 1.09
CA THR A 15 0.60 1.67 0.03
C THR A 15 0.16 3.02 0.63
N TYR A 16 -0.59 3.00 1.72
CA TYR A 16 -1.01 4.24 2.38
C TYR A 16 0.18 5.10 2.83
N LEU A 17 1.18 4.48 3.44
CA LEU A 17 2.39 5.18 3.88
C LEU A 17 3.19 5.75 2.69
N SER A 18 3.38 4.97 1.63
CA SER A 18 4.13 5.41 0.44
C SER A 18 3.37 6.43 -0.39
N PHE A 19 2.04 6.36 -0.43
CA PHE A 19 1.20 7.29 -1.18
C PHE A 19 1.41 8.74 -0.75
N ARG A 20 1.56 8.99 0.53
CA ARG A 20 1.86 10.33 1.05
C ARG A 20 3.20 10.85 0.52
N GLY A 21 4.20 9.99 0.43
CA GLY A 21 5.50 10.34 -0.15
C GLY A 21 5.43 10.61 -1.66
N ILE A 22 4.66 9.81 -2.39
CA ILE A 22 4.45 10.00 -3.84
C ILE A 22 3.75 11.33 -4.13
N LEU A 23 2.78 11.74 -3.32
CA LEU A 23 2.13 13.04 -3.48
C LEU A 23 3.10 14.21 -3.31
N GLU A 24 4.09 14.07 -2.42
CA GLU A 24 5.14 15.10 -2.29
C GLU A 24 6.03 15.13 -3.53
N LEU A 25 6.42 13.99 -4.08
CA LEU A 25 7.19 13.91 -5.32
C LEU A 25 6.44 14.52 -6.51
N GLN A 26 5.13 14.34 -6.56
CA GLN A 26 4.29 14.89 -7.63
C GLN A 26 4.31 16.42 -7.69
N LYS A 27 4.61 17.09 -6.57
CA LYS A 27 4.78 18.54 -6.55
C LYS A 27 6.03 19.00 -7.30
N ASN A 28 7.00 18.12 -7.47
CA ASN A 28 8.19 18.39 -8.24
C ASN A 28 7.90 18.16 -9.73
N LYS A 29 8.02 19.22 -10.52
CA LYS A 29 7.73 19.20 -11.96
C LYS A 29 8.68 18.32 -12.80
N GLU A 30 9.73 17.79 -12.19
CA GLU A 30 10.64 16.85 -12.86
C GLU A 30 10.08 15.42 -12.93
N PHE A 31 9.00 15.14 -12.20
CA PHE A 31 8.40 13.82 -12.11
C PHE A 31 6.97 13.79 -12.60
N GLU A 32 6.66 12.79 -13.42
CA GLU A 32 5.31 12.43 -13.82
C GLU A 32 4.96 11.09 -13.17
N ILE A 33 3.87 11.04 -12.42
CA ILE A 33 3.40 9.81 -11.79
C ILE A 33 2.36 9.15 -12.69
N ILE A 34 2.65 7.91 -13.08
CA ILE A 34 1.71 7.07 -13.82
C ILE A 34 1.04 6.13 -12.82
N TRP A 35 -0.22 6.41 -12.52
CA TRP A 35 -0.99 5.66 -11.53
C TRP A 35 -1.42 4.31 -12.08
N LYS A 36 -1.11 3.24 -11.38
CA LYS A 36 -1.41 1.85 -11.76
C LYS A 36 -2.19 1.15 -10.65
N PRO A 37 -3.52 1.30 -10.59
CA PRO A 37 -4.33 0.56 -9.61
C PRO A 37 -4.23 -0.96 -9.86
N ILE A 38 -4.02 -1.71 -8.78
CA ILE A 38 -3.91 -3.17 -8.81
C ILE A 38 -4.75 -3.79 -7.69
N LEU A 39 -4.92 -5.10 -7.75
CA LEU A 39 -5.42 -5.91 -6.64
C LEU A 39 -4.27 -6.75 -6.11
N VAL A 40 -3.66 -6.30 -5.01
CA VAL A 40 -2.47 -6.96 -4.45
C VAL A 40 -2.78 -8.40 -4.00
N GLY A 41 -3.99 -8.67 -3.52
CA GLY A 41 -4.40 -10.02 -3.16
C GLY A 41 -4.36 -10.99 -4.35
N GLY A 42 -4.73 -10.54 -5.54
CA GLY A 42 -4.61 -11.32 -6.77
C GLY A 42 -3.16 -11.64 -7.13
N ILE A 43 -2.27 -10.66 -6.92
CA ILE A 43 -0.84 -10.87 -7.14
C ILE A 43 -0.27 -11.86 -6.13
N PHE A 44 -0.63 -11.75 -4.85
CA PHE A 44 -0.19 -12.70 -3.82
C PHE A 44 -0.62 -14.13 -4.14
N ASN A 45 -1.85 -14.31 -4.62
CA ASN A 45 -2.36 -15.64 -5.01
C ASN A 45 -1.50 -16.30 -6.10
N SER A 46 -1.02 -15.54 -7.06
CA SER A 46 -0.28 -16.09 -8.20
C SER A 46 1.23 -16.15 -7.99
N THR A 47 1.82 -15.19 -7.26
CA THR A 47 3.28 -15.04 -7.20
C THR A 47 3.87 -15.14 -5.79
N ASN A 48 3.08 -14.92 -4.75
CA ASN A 48 3.59 -14.92 -3.38
C ASN A 48 2.57 -15.45 -2.35
N PRO A 49 2.18 -16.75 -2.44
CA PRO A 49 1.22 -17.34 -1.51
C PRO A 49 1.73 -17.43 -0.06
N SER A 50 3.04 -17.27 0.17
CA SER A 50 3.64 -17.27 1.51
C SER A 50 3.09 -16.17 2.43
N VAL A 51 2.54 -15.09 1.87
CA VAL A 51 1.86 -14.05 2.64
C VAL A 51 0.69 -14.64 3.45
N TYR A 52 -0.09 -15.53 2.86
CA TYR A 52 -1.22 -16.17 3.54
C TYR A 52 -0.76 -17.13 4.62
N GLU A 53 0.33 -17.86 4.39
CA GLU A 53 0.91 -18.75 5.38
C GLU A 53 1.38 -17.97 6.62
N SER A 54 2.05 -16.85 6.42
CA SER A 54 2.50 -15.99 7.53
C SER A 54 1.35 -15.35 8.30
N ARG A 55 0.18 -15.18 7.67
CA ARG A 55 -1.04 -14.72 8.35
C ARG A 55 -1.71 -15.83 9.18
N LYS A 56 -1.67 -17.08 8.69
CA LYS A 56 -2.23 -18.23 9.43
C LYS A 56 -1.38 -18.62 10.62
N ASN A 57 -0.06 -18.65 10.45
CA ASN A 57 0.91 -19.06 11.43
C ASN A 57 1.97 -17.97 11.62
N PRO A 58 1.60 -16.82 12.26
CA PRO A 58 2.53 -15.71 12.40
C PRO A 58 3.67 -16.06 13.35
N VAL A 59 4.88 -15.67 12.96
CA VAL A 59 6.03 -15.65 13.86
C VAL A 59 5.91 -14.39 14.70
N LYS A 60 5.78 -14.56 16.02
CA LYS A 60 5.50 -13.46 16.96
C LYS A 60 6.46 -12.29 16.80
N GLU A 61 7.75 -12.55 16.77
CA GLU A 61 8.79 -11.52 16.70
C GLU A 61 8.72 -10.74 15.37
N LYS A 62 8.42 -11.44 14.25
CA LYS A 62 8.24 -10.79 12.94
C LYS A 62 7.00 -9.92 12.90
N LEU A 63 5.91 -10.39 13.51
CA LEU A 63 4.66 -9.63 13.58
C LEU A 63 4.85 -8.36 14.41
N GLU A 64 5.44 -8.47 15.58
CA GLU A 64 5.71 -7.33 16.46
C GLU A 64 6.63 -6.31 15.79
N TYR A 65 7.69 -6.78 15.12
CA TYR A 65 8.58 -5.92 14.34
C TYR A 65 7.86 -5.21 13.21
N SER A 66 7.04 -5.93 12.44
CA SER A 66 6.28 -5.35 11.33
C SER A 66 5.34 -4.24 11.79
N GLN A 67 4.64 -4.45 12.91
CA GLN A 67 3.76 -3.45 13.48
C GLN A 67 4.53 -2.21 13.98
N LYS A 68 5.66 -2.43 14.62
CA LYS A 68 6.55 -1.36 15.05
C LYS A 68 7.10 -0.58 13.86
N ASP A 69 7.53 -1.27 12.81
CA ASP A 69 8.09 -0.69 11.60
C ASP A 69 7.07 0.24 10.92
N MET A 70 5.82 -0.22 10.75
CA MET A 70 4.75 0.62 10.21
C MET A 70 4.47 1.85 11.07
N ALA A 71 4.44 1.68 12.39
CA ALA A 71 4.23 2.80 13.32
C ALA A 71 5.37 3.82 13.25
N ASP A 72 6.60 3.37 13.17
CA ASP A 72 7.78 4.22 13.05
C ASP A 72 7.76 5.02 11.73
N TRP A 73 7.40 4.38 10.61
CA TRP A 73 7.25 5.06 9.32
C TRP A 73 6.12 6.08 9.34
N ALA A 74 4.98 5.75 9.93
CA ALA A 74 3.86 6.68 10.08
C ALA A 74 4.27 7.91 10.88
N LYS A 75 5.00 7.72 11.98
CA LYS A 75 5.52 8.79 12.81
C LYS A 75 6.53 9.66 12.05
N LEU A 76 7.47 9.04 11.35
CA LEU A 76 8.48 9.76 10.55
C LEU A 76 7.84 10.63 9.47
N ARG A 77 6.80 10.13 8.82
CA ARG A 77 6.07 10.83 7.75
C ARG A 77 4.96 11.72 8.25
N ASN A 78 4.74 11.79 9.56
CA ASN A 78 3.65 12.54 10.19
C ASN A 78 2.27 12.16 9.60
N ILE A 79 2.00 10.87 9.54
CA ILE A 79 0.77 10.29 9.00
C ILE A 79 -0.03 9.68 10.14
N ALA A 80 -1.32 10.04 10.25
CA ALA A 80 -2.24 9.35 11.16
C ALA A 80 -2.51 7.95 10.60
N PHE A 81 -2.17 6.92 11.38
CA PHE A 81 -2.30 5.54 10.98
C PHE A 81 -3.10 4.76 12.01
N ASN A 82 -4.29 4.31 11.61
CA ASN A 82 -5.19 3.52 12.45
C ASN A 82 -5.58 2.24 11.73
N TRP A 83 -5.50 1.12 12.43
CA TRP A 83 -5.92 -0.16 11.86
C TRP A 83 -7.45 -0.21 11.75
N PRO A 84 -7.99 -0.69 10.61
CA PRO A 84 -9.43 -0.92 10.48
C PRO A 84 -9.86 -2.09 11.38
N LYS A 85 -11.13 -2.12 11.77
CA LYS A 85 -11.68 -3.22 12.57
C LYS A 85 -11.62 -4.57 11.86
N ILE A 86 -11.73 -4.55 10.53
CA ILE A 86 -11.61 -5.73 9.67
C ILE A 86 -10.41 -5.53 8.76
N PHE A 87 -9.46 -6.45 8.81
CA PHE A 87 -8.26 -6.46 7.96
C PHE A 87 -7.95 -7.89 7.51
N PRO A 88 -7.59 -8.12 6.23
CA PRO A 88 -7.56 -7.14 5.13
C PRO A 88 -8.95 -6.69 4.67
N ILE A 89 -9.04 -5.49 4.14
CA ILE A 89 -10.27 -4.98 3.54
C ILE A 89 -10.40 -5.42 2.08
N ASN A 90 -11.63 -5.52 1.59
CA ASN A 90 -11.88 -5.80 0.17
C ASN A 90 -11.85 -4.48 -0.62
N SER A 91 -10.81 -4.29 -1.42
CA SER A 91 -10.57 -3.07 -2.19
C SER A 91 -11.04 -3.12 -3.65
N VAL A 92 -11.68 -4.21 -4.08
CA VAL A 92 -12.04 -4.42 -5.51
C VAL A 92 -12.81 -3.24 -6.09
N LYS A 93 -13.87 -2.81 -5.42
CA LYS A 93 -14.69 -1.68 -5.90
C LYS A 93 -13.92 -0.38 -5.91
N SER A 94 -13.12 -0.13 -4.88
CA SER A 94 -12.30 1.08 -4.77
C SER A 94 -11.25 1.14 -5.88
N MET A 95 -10.58 0.04 -6.16
CA MET A 95 -9.56 -0.02 -7.22
C MET A 95 -10.17 0.08 -8.61
N ARG A 96 -11.32 -0.51 -8.85
CA ARG A 96 -12.08 -0.31 -10.09
C ARG A 96 -12.48 1.16 -10.26
N GLY A 97 -12.98 1.79 -9.19
CA GLY A 97 -13.35 3.21 -9.19
C GLY A 97 -12.17 4.13 -9.47
N ALA A 98 -10.97 3.78 -9.04
CA ALA A 98 -9.77 4.59 -9.28
C ALA A 98 -9.50 4.82 -10.76
N PHE A 99 -9.83 3.88 -11.64
CA PHE A 99 -9.65 4.03 -13.08
C PHE A 99 -10.49 5.17 -13.71
N TYR A 100 -11.58 5.58 -13.07
CA TYR A 100 -12.37 6.70 -13.53
C TYR A 100 -11.68 8.06 -13.36
N PHE A 101 -10.68 8.12 -12.50
CA PHE A 101 -9.97 9.35 -12.16
C PHE A 101 -8.56 9.40 -12.75
N ILE A 102 -8.18 8.38 -13.52
CA ILE A 102 -6.88 8.29 -14.18
C ILE A 102 -7.10 8.49 -15.67
N ASP A 103 -6.55 9.58 -16.19
CA ASP A 103 -6.55 9.90 -17.63
C ASP A 103 -5.12 9.96 -18.17
#